data_c60f8c7d3fbf5d670a04a7dfc26afd93
#
_entry.id   c60f8c7d3fbf5d670a04a7dfc26afd93
#
_cell.length_a   1.000
_cell.length_b   1.000
_cell.length_c   1.000
_cell.angle_alpha   90.00
_cell.angle_beta   90.00
_cell.angle_gamma   90.00
#
_symmetry.space_group_name_H-M   'P 1'
#
loop_
_entity.id
_entity.type
_entity.pdbx_description
1 polymer ?
#
loop_
_entity_poly.entity_id
_entity_poly.type
_entity_poly.pdbx_seq_one_letter_code
_entity_poly.pdbx_strand_id
1 'polypeptide(L)'
;VKPAARRRARECAVQAIYSWQLSKNSIADVEFQFLSEQDVTGVDVTYFRELLSGVAVNAAKLDALMAPYLSRQLEELGQVEKAILRVAMFELSFRDDVPYKVAINEGIELAKTFGAEDSHKFVNGVLDKAGPVARKKK
;
A
#
# COMPACT_ATOMS: atom_id res chain seq x y z
N VAL A 1 17.63 -9.90 0.86
CA VAL A 1 16.34 -9.37 1.32
C VAL A 1 15.54 -10.46 1.99
N LYS A 2 15.06 -10.19 3.18
CA LYS A 2 14.28 -11.16 3.95
C LYS A 2 12.80 -10.91 3.75
N PRO A 3 12.04 -11.91 3.27
CA PRO A 3 10.60 -11.73 3.03
C PRO A 3 9.83 -11.29 4.27
N ALA A 4 10.18 -11.81 5.45
CA ALA A 4 9.49 -11.44 6.67
C ALA A 4 9.72 -9.95 7.01
N ALA A 5 10.94 -9.45 6.81
CA ALA A 5 11.25 -8.05 7.08
C ALA A 5 10.51 -7.12 6.10
N ARG A 6 10.36 -7.53 4.86
CA ARG A 6 9.58 -6.77 3.88
C ARG A 6 8.10 -6.79 4.20
N ARG A 7 7.57 -7.92 4.66
CA ARG A 7 6.17 -7.97 5.07
C ARG A 7 5.92 -6.99 6.22
N ARG A 8 6.83 -6.96 7.20
CA ARG A 8 6.71 -6.01 8.29
C ARG A 8 6.79 -4.57 7.79
N ALA A 9 7.64 -4.32 6.79
CA ALA A 9 7.73 -2.98 6.19
C ALA A 9 6.40 -2.57 5.56
N ARG A 10 5.72 -3.49 4.88
CA ARG A 10 4.41 -3.21 4.28
C ARG A 10 3.37 -2.91 5.35
N GLU A 11 3.37 -3.67 6.44
CA GLU A 11 2.45 -3.43 7.55
C GLU A 11 2.66 -2.04 8.15
N CYS A 12 3.91 -1.67 8.37
CA CYS A 12 4.24 -0.34 8.88
C CYS A 12 3.83 0.75 7.89
N ALA A 13 4.06 0.50 6.59
CA ALA A 13 3.72 1.49 5.56
C ALA A 13 2.23 1.76 5.51
N VAL A 14 1.40 0.71 5.62
CA VAL A 14 -0.06 0.89 5.62
C VAL A 14 -0.47 1.78 6.79
N GLN A 15 0.08 1.54 7.98
CA GLN A 15 -0.25 2.34 9.15
C GLN A 15 0.17 3.80 8.99
N ALA A 16 1.36 4.03 8.47
CA ALA A 16 1.86 5.39 8.28
C ALA A 16 1.10 6.11 7.17
N ILE A 17 0.77 5.42 6.08
CA ILE A 17 0.00 6.01 4.99
C ILE A 17 -1.42 6.33 5.45
N TYR A 18 -2.02 5.47 6.27
CA TYR A 18 -3.31 5.74 6.88
C TYR A 18 -3.26 7.07 7.65
N SER A 19 -2.24 7.26 8.50
CA SER A 19 -2.08 8.50 9.23
C SER A 19 -1.91 9.69 8.29
N TRP A 20 -1.12 9.53 7.25
CA TRP A 20 -0.88 10.58 6.28
C TRP A 20 -2.18 11.00 5.57
N GLN A 21 -3.01 10.02 5.22
CA GLN A 21 -4.28 10.30 4.55
C GLN A 21 -5.24 11.08 5.44
N LEU A 22 -5.18 10.88 6.75
CA LEU A 22 -6.08 11.53 7.70
C LEU A 22 -5.56 12.87 8.20
N SER A 23 -4.26 13.12 8.07
CA SER A 23 -3.65 14.33 8.59
C SER A 23 -3.29 15.28 7.44
N LYS A 24 -2.86 16.48 7.82
CA LYS A 24 -2.32 17.43 6.85
C LYS A 24 -0.82 17.53 6.92
N ASN A 25 -0.20 16.59 7.64
CA ASN A 25 1.25 16.55 7.79
C ASN A 25 1.91 16.10 6.49
N SER A 26 3.14 16.54 6.27
CA SER A 26 3.93 16.07 5.14
C SER A 26 4.28 14.61 5.35
N ILE A 27 4.59 13.91 4.25
CA ILE A 27 5.00 12.51 4.37
C ILE A 27 6.31 12.38 5.16
N ALA A 28 7.19 13.38 5.06
CA ALA A 28 8.43 13.37 5.82
C ALA A 28 8.16 13.44 7.32
N ASP A 29 7.20 14.26 7.73
CA ASP A 29 6.83 14.36 9.14
C ASP A 29 6.19 13.07 9.64
N VAL A 30 5.33 12.46 8.82
CA VAL A 30 4.70 11.19 9.18
C VAL A 30 5.76 10.10 9.33
N GLU A 31 6.71 10.04 8.41
CA GLU A 31 7.80 9.07 8.48
C GLU A 31 8.61 9.26 9.76
N PHE A 32 9.01 10.50 10.04
CA PHE A 32 9.81 10.79 11.22
C PHE A 32 9.07 10.39 12.48
N GLN A 33 7.82 10.76 12.59
CA GLN A 33 7.02 10.44 13.76
C GLN A 33 6.88 8.93 13.95
N PHE A 34 6.58 8.22 12.86
CA PHE A 34 6.41 6.77 12.93
C PHE A 34 7.69 6.09 13.42
N LEU A 35 8.82 6.45 12.84
CA LEU A 35 10.09 5.83 13.20
C LEU A 35 10.54 6.20 14.61
N SER A 36 10.10 7.36 15.12
CA SER A 36 10.42 7.78 16.48
C SER A 36 9.58 7.07 17.54
N GLU A 37 8.35 6.70 17.19
CA GLU A 37 7.39 6.20 18.17
C GLU A 37 7.16 4.69 18.12
N GLN A 38 7.47 4.04 17.00
CA GLN A 38 7.20 2.61 16.82
C GLN A 38 8.46 1.79 16.92
N ASP A 39 8.30 0.56 17.41
CA ASP A 39 9.38 -0.42 17.41
C ASP A 39 9.51 -1.00 16.01
N VAL A 40 10.64 -0.75 15.37
CA VAL A 40 10.88 -1.23 14.00
C VAL A 40 11.89 -2.37 13.95
N THR A 41 12.10 -3.05 15.08
CA THR A 41 12.94 -4.24 15.10
C THR A 41 12.37 -5.28 14.13
N GLY A 42 13.23 -5.81 13.27
CA GLY A 42 12.82 -6.81 12.29
C GLY A 42 12.13 -6.23 11.05
N VAL A 43 12.05 -4.92 10.94
CA VAL A 43 11.45 -4.25 9.78
C VAL A 43 12.55 -3.86 8.80
N ASP A 44 12.29 -4.07 7.50
CA ASP A 44 13.16 -3.52 6.46
C ASP A 44 12.85 -2.03 6.34
N VAL A 45 13.54 -1.21 7.11
CA VAL A 45 13.26 0.23 7.21
C VAL A 45 13.48 0.94 5.87
N THR A 46 14.49 0.52 5.12
CA THR A 46 14.74 1.12 3.80
C THR A 46 13.54 0.90 2.89
N TYR A 47 13.01 -0.31 2.87
CA TYR A 47 11.83 -0.61 2.05
C TYR A 47 10.59 0.13 2.54
N PHE A 48 10.41 0.21 3.86
CA PHE A 48 9.32 1.00 4.45
C PHE A 48 9.35 2.45 3.94
N ARG A 49 10.54 3.06 3.94
CA ARG A 49 10.68 4.44 3.49
C ARG A 49 10.40 4.58 2.00
N GLU A 50 10.81 3.60 1.19
CA GLU A 50 10.53 3.62 -0.24
C GLU A 50 9.04 3.51 -0.52
N LEU A 51 8.34 2.65 0.21
CA LEU A 51 6.89 2.54 0.07
C LEU A 51 6.20 3.85 0.43
N LEU A 52 6.61 4.44 1.53
CA LEU A 52 5.98 5.65 2.03
C LEU A 52 6.13 6.80 1.05
N SER A 53 7.38 7.10 0.65
CA SER A 53 7.63 8.21 -0.27
C SER A 53 7.07 7.91 -1.65
N GLY A 54 7.16 6.66 -2.10
CA GLY A 54 6.64 6.28 -3.41
C GLY A 54 5.14 6.45 -3.52
N VAL A 55 4.41 6.04 -2.48
CA VAL A 55 2.96 6.22 -2.47
C VAL A 55 2.62 7.71 -2.43
N ALA A 56 3.29 8.49 -1.57
CA ALA A 56 2.98 9.91 -1.44
C ALA A 56 3.22 10.67 -2.74
N VAL A 57 4.35 10.40 -3.40
CA VAL A 57 4.70 11.09 -4.65
C VAL A 57 3.75 10.69 -5.78
N ASN A 58 3.32 9.44 -5.81
CA ASN A 58 2.56 8.88 -6.93
C ASN A 58 1.08 8.67 -6.61
N ALA A 59 0.58 9.23 -5.52
CA ALA A 59 -0.80 8.94 -5.08
C ALA A 59 -1.83 9.19 -6.18
N ALA A 60 -1.76 10.32 -6.86
CA ALA A 60 -2.73 10.65 -7.91
C ALA A 60 -2.67 9.64 -9.05
N LYS A 61 -1.45 9.24 -9.44
CA LYS A 61 -1.27 8.25 -10.51
C LYS A 61 -1.81 6.87 -10.10
N LEU A 62 -1.50 6.46 -8.87
CA LEU A 62 -1.99 5.18 -8.36
C LEU A 62 -3.52 5.17 -8.30
N ASP A 63 -4.10 6.25 -7.82
CA ASP A 63 -5.56 6.37 -7.73
C ASP A 63 -6.20 6.31 -9.12
N ALA A 64 -5.60 6.97 -10.10
CA ALA A 64 -6.11 6.95 -11.48
C ALA A 64 -6.05 5.55 -12.09
N LEU A 65 -5.02 4.78 -11.76
CA LEU A 65 -4.88 3.42 -12.28
C LEU A 65 -5.95 2.49 -11.74
N MET A 66 -6.36 2.67 -10.49
CA MET A 66 -7.34 1.75 -9.90
C MET A 66 -8.78 2.24 -10.01
N ALA A 67 -9.00 3.54 -10.24
CA ALA A 67 -10.35 4.11 -10.23
C ALA A 67 -11.35 3.38 -11.12
N PRO A 68 -11.00 2.98 -12.38
CA PRO A 68 -11.97 2.30 -13.23
C PRO A 68 -12.46 0.96 -12.69
N TYR A 69 -11.74 0.39 -11.75
CA TYR A 69 -12.04 -0.95 -11.25
C TYR A 69 -12.66 -0.94 -9.86
N LEU A 70 -12.91 0.26 -9.32
CA LEU A 70 -13.59 0.39 -8.04
C LEU A 70 -15.09 0.34 -8.27
N SER A 71 -15.81 -0.31 -7.35
CA SER A 71 -17.27 -0.38 -7.43
C SER A 71 -17.94 0.88 -6.90
N ARG A 72 -17.16 1.80 -6.35
CA ARG A 72 -17.65 3.06 -5.79
C ARG A 72 -16.57 4.12 -5.96
N GLN A 73 -16.90 5.36 -5.67
CA GLN A 73 -15.97 6.47 -5.83
C GLN A 73 -14.78 6.31 -4.89
N LEU A 74 -13.63 6.80 -5.32
CA LEU A 74 -12.42 6.75 -4.49
C LEU A 74 -12.64 7.41 -3.13
N GLU A 75 -13.38 8.50 -3.12
CA GLU A 75 -13.69 9.24 -1.89
C GLU A 75 -14.54 8.46 -0.90
N GLU A 76 -15.23 7.43 -1.39
CA GLU A 76 -16.09 6.59 -0.56
C GLU A 76 -15.36 5.39 0.03
N LEU A 77 -14.11 5.18 -0.37
CA LEU A 77 -13.34 4.06 0.17
C LEU A 77 -12.96 4.32 1.63
N GLY A 78 -12.95 3.25 2.43
CA GLY A 78 -12.38 3.34 3.76
C GLY A 78 -10.91 3.68 3.68
N GLN A 79 -10.42 4.42 4.66
CA GLN A 79 -9.04 4.88 4.64
C GLN A 79 -8.04 3.74 4.73
N VAL A 80 -8.39 2.67 5.45
CA VAL A 80 -7.52 1.49 5.54
C VAL A 80 -7.41 0.81 4.18
N GLU A 81 -8.55 0.58 3.51
CA GLU A 81 -8.55 -0.05 2.20
C GLU A 81 -7.79 0.78 1.18
N LYS A 82 -7.96 2.12 1.25
CA LYS A 82 -7.24 3.02 0.36
C LYS A 82 -5.73 2.91 0.56
N ALA A 83 -5.28 2.88 1.81
CA ALA A 83 -3.85 2.75 2.11
C ALA A 83 -3.30 1.42 1.58
N ILE A 84 -4.03 0.33 1.78
CA ILE A 84 -3.62 -1.00 1.32
C ILE A 84 -3.51 -1.03 -0.20
N LEU A 85 -4.54 -0.53 -0.88
CA LEU A 85 -4.56 -0.51 -2.34
C LEU A 85 -3.42 0.34 -2.90
N ARG A 86 -3.13 1.47 -2.28
CA ARG A 86 -2.05 2.33 -2.74
C ARG A 86 -0.69 1.65 -2.62
N VAL A 87 -0.45 0.92 -1.52
CA VAL A 87 0.80 0.17 -1.37
C VAL A 87 0.92 -0.91 -2.44
N ALA A 88 -0.14 -1.70 -2.63
CA ALA A 88 -0.12 -2.77 -3.62
C ALA A 88 0.06 -2.22 -5.04
N MET A 89 -0.66 -1.15 -5.37
CA MET A 89 -0.55 -0.54 -6.70
C MET A 89 0.84 0.05 -6.92
N PHE A 90 1.45 0.60 -5.88
CA PHE A 90 2.81 1.09 -5.99
C PHE A 90 3.78 -0.05 -6.32
N GLU A 91 3.66 -1.17 -5.60
CA GLU A 91 4.54 -2.31 -5.88
C GLU A 91 4.34 -2.84 -7.28
N LEU A 92 3.09 -2.95 -7.72
CA LEU A 92 2.78 -3.43 -9.07
C LEU A 92 3.34 -2.51 -10.14
N SER A 93 3.23 -1.20 -9.94
CA SER A 93 3.59 -0.22 -10.94
C SER A 93 5.09 0.13 -10.96
N PHE A 94 5.74 0.14 -9.81
CA PHE A 94 7.08 0.71 -9.68
C PHE A 94 8.13 -0.24 -9.12
N ARG A 95 7.75 -1.42 -8.65
CA ARG A 95 8.71 -2.35 -8.04
C ARG A 95 8.69 -3.67 -8.81
N ASP A 96 9.39 -3.67 -9.93
CA ASP A 96 9.48 -4.86 -10.78
C ASP A 96 10.19 -6.02 -10.07
N ASP A 97 11.00 -5.71 -9.06
CA ASP A 97 11.67 -6.74 -8.26
C ASP A 97 10.70 -7.51 -7.35
N VAL A 98 9.48 -7.00 -7.16
CA VAL A 98 8.44 -7.73 -6.43
C VAL A 98 7.62 -8.50 -7.46
N PRO A 99 7.62 -9.85 -7.40
CA PRO A 99 6.84 -10.63 -8.37
C PRO A 99 5.36 -10.26 -8.32
N TYR A 100 4.71 -10.33 -9.47
CA TYR A 100 3.31 -9.94 -9.62
C TYR A 100 2.41 -10.60 -8.57
N LYS A 101 2.53 -11.93 -8.44
CA LYS A 101 1.68 -12.65 -7.49
C LYS A 101 1.97 -12.28 -6.04
N VAL A 102 3.23 -11.96 -5.75
CA VAL A 102 3.60 -11.56 -4.38
C VAL A 102 2.95 -10.24 -4.03
N ALA A 103 2.98 -9.26 -4.94
CA ALA A 103 2.37 -7.96 -4.68
C ALA A 103 0.87 -8.11 -4.39
N ILE A 104 0.18 -8.93 -5.17
CA ILE A 104 -1.26 -9.15 -4.98
C ILE A 104 -1.53 -9.87 -3.67
N ASN A 105 -0.81 -10.96 -3.41
CA ASN A 105 -1.02 -11.74 -2.20
C ASN A 105 -0.70 -10.95 -0.93
N GLU A 106 0.34 -10.12 -0.97
CA GLU A 106 0.66 -9.27 0.18
C GLU A 106 -0.42 -8.23 0.42
N GLY A 107 -1.01 -7.68 -0.65
CA GLY A 107 -2.14 -6.78 -0.51
C GLY A 107 -3.32 -7.46 0.18
N ILE A 108 -3.61 -8.69 -0.20
CA ILE A 108 -4.70 -9.46 0.41
C ILE A 108 -4.40 -9.72 1.88
N GLU A 109 -3.15 -10.08 2.21
CA GLU A 109 -2.77 -10.33 3.61
C GLU A 109 -2.88 -9.06 4.46
N LEU A 110 -2.51 -7.91 3.90
CA LEU A 110 -2.68 -6.64 4.59
C LEU A 110 -4.16 -6.37 4.89
N ALA A 111 -5.03 -6.69 3.94
CA ALA A 111 -6.47 -6.50 4.15
C ALA A 111 -7.00 -7.43 5.25
N LYS A 112 -6.47 -8.63 5.35
CA LYS A 112 -6.86 -9.55 6.43
C LYS A 112 -6.37 -9.06 7.79
N THR A 113 -5.20 -8.41 7.81
CA THR A 113 -4.61 -7.92 9.05
C THR A 113 -5.28 -6.64 9.55
N PHE A 114 -5.55 -5.71 8.66
CA PHE A 114 -5.97 -4.36 9.04
C PHE A 114 -7.41 -4.02 8.68
N GLY A 115 -7.98 -4.72 7.69
CA GLY A 115 -9.28 -4.35 7.18
C GLY A 115 -10.44 -4.98 7.94
N ALA A 116 -11.65 -4.60 7.57
CA ALA A 116 -12.86 -5.22 8.08
C ALA A 116 -12.99 -6.63 7.51
N GLU A 117 -13.99 -7.37 7.98
CA GLU A 117 -14.13 -8.79 7.71
C GLU A 117 -14.00 -9.17 6.23
N ASP A 118 -14.65 -8.41 5.36
CA ASP A 118 -14.66 -8.73 3.93
C ASP A 118 -13.74 -7.85 3.10
N SER A 119 -12.89 -7.02 3.74
CA SER A 119 -12.01 -6.11 3.00
C SER A 119 -11.10 -6.87 2.03
N HIS A 120 -10.63 -8.05 2.42
CA HIS A 120 -9.71 -8.81 1.56
C HIS A 120 -10.37 -9.23 0.25
N LYS A 121 -11.68 -9.47 0.25
CA LYS A 121 -12.40 -9.80 -0.98
C LYS A 121 -12.48 -8.60 -1.91
N PHE A 122 -12.74 -7.43 -1.34
CA PHE A 122 -12.78 -6.20 -2.12
C PHE A 122 -11.40 -5.88 -2.71
N VAL A 123 -10.36 -5.94 -1.89
CA VAL A 123 -9.00 -5.67 -2.32
C VAL A 123 -8.58 -6.64 -3.42
N ASN A 124 -8.87 -7.94 -3.23
CA ASN A 124 -8.56 -8.95 -4.24
C ASN A 124 -9.24 -8.63 -5.57
N GLY A 125 -10.53 -8.27 -5.52
CA GLY A 125 -11.28 -7.95 -6.73
C GLY A 125 -10.71 -6.77 -7.49
N VAL A 126 -10.31 -5.72 -6.78
CA VAL A 126 -9.70 -4.55 -7.42
C VAL A 126 -8.34 -4.92 -8.02
N LEU A 127 -7.49 -5.61 -7.26
CA LEU A 127 -6.15 -5.93 -7.71
C LEU A 127 -6.14 -6.92 -8.87
N ASP A 128 -7.10 -7.84 -8.92
CA ASP A 128 -7.22 -8.76 -10.05
C ASP A 128 -7.41 -8.00 -11.37
N LYS A 129 -8.13 -6.90 -11.34
CA LYS A 129 -8.42 -6.12 -12.53
C LYS A 129 -7.39 -5.02 -12.78
N ALA A 130 -7.00 -4.31 -11.75
CA ALA A 130 -6.06 -3.20 -11.87
C ALA A 130 -4.62 -3.66 -12.00
N GLY A 131 -4.27 -4.81 -11.41
CA GLY A 131 -2.90 -5.30 -11.42
C GLY A 131 -2.30 -5.46 -12.80
N PRO A 132 -2.97 -6.17 -13.73
CA PRO A 132 -2.43 -6.32 -15.07
C PRO A 132 -2.22 -4.98 -15.79
N VAL A 133 -3.10 -4.00 -15.55
CA VAL A 133 -2.96 -2.68 -16.13
C VAL A 133 -1.75 -1.96 -15.53
N ALA A 134 -1.58 -2.06 -14.23
CA ALA A 134 -0.47 -1.40 -13.54
C ALA A 134 0.88 -1.92 -14.00
N ARG A 135 0.99 -3.21 -14.32
CA ARG A 135 2.26 -3.83 -14.71
C ARG A 135 2.37 -4.15 -16.20
N LYS A 136 1.40 -3.77 -17.00
CA LYS A 136 1.34 -4.23 -18.39
C LYS A 136 2.46 -3.68 -19.28
N LYS A 137 3.05 -2.55 -18.92
CA LYS A 137 4.10 -1.97 -19.75
C LYS A 137 5.35 -2.84 -19.78
N LYS A 138 5.32 -3.89 -19.05
CA LYS A 138 6.35 -4.89 -19.12
C LYS A 138 6.08 -5.83 -20.28
#